data_ed72a1403df95a985157445c9b98121f
#
_entry.id   ed72a1403df95a985157445c9b98121f
#
_cell.length_a   1.000
_cell.length_b   1.000
_cell.length_c   1.000
_cell.angle_alpha   90.00
_cell.angle_beta   90.00
_cell.angle_gamma   90.00
#
_symmetry.space_group_name_H-M   'P 1'
#
loop_
_entity.id
_entity.type
_entity.pdbx_description
1 polymer ?
#
loop_
_entity_poly.entity_id
_entity_poly.type
_entity_poly.pdbx_seq_one_letter_code
_entity_poly.pdbx_strand_id
1 'polypeptide(L)'
;DWSWSRGLGDVYKRQSMIDEYPILSVVASFAKGKTVMREVNELRVKESDRIDAMAKGLRSNGLSIQEGEDWWSVEGREIDGVKGGGLCETFLDHRIAMSFLILGMASKSSVKIDDSSPITTSFPIFESLMAELGANFQKSEL
;
A
#
# COMPACT_ATOMS: atom_id res chain seq x y z
N ASP A 1 1.06 -1.23 -19.39
CA ASP A 1 1.44 -2.35 -18.53
C ASP A 1 2.88 -2.19 -18.08
N TRP A 2 3.11 -2.27 -16.79
CA TRP A 2 4.41 -2.11 -16.17
C TRP A 2 4.76 -3.32 -15.31
N SER A 3 5.87 -3.99 -15.63
CA SER A 3 6.33 -5.19 -14.93
C SER A 3 7.73 -4.99 -14.35
N TRP A 4 7.91 -5.39 -13.10
CA TRP A 4 9.18 -5.31 -12.38
C TRP A 4 10.06 -6.56 -12.52
N SER A 5 9.63 -7.56 -13.28
CA SER A 5 10.28 -8.87 -13.35
C SER A 5 10.96 -9.10 -14.69
N ARG A 6 12.24 -8.70 -14.82
CA ARG A 6 13.05 -8.89 -16.03
C ARG A 6 14.52 -9.14 -15.72
N GLY A 7 14.97 -10.39 -15.84
CA GLY A 7 16.37 -10.77 -15.76
C GLY A 7 17.01 -10.68 -14.38
N LEU A 8 18.32 -10.89 -14.30
CA LEU A 8 19.08 -10.94 -13.03
C LEU A 8 19.15 -9.57 -12.33
N GLY A 9 19.23 -8.50 -13.07
CA GLY A 9 19.20 -7.15 -12.50
C GLY A 9 17.90 -6.84 -11.79
N ASP A 10 16.78 -7.34 -12.31
CA ASP A 10 15.48 -7.15 -11.70
C ASP A 10 15.31 -8.01 -10.43
N VAL A 11 15.91 -9.19 -10.37
CA VAL A 11 15.94 -10.01 -9.14
C VAL A 11 16.64 -9.23 -8.01
N TYR A 12 17.79 -8.65 -8.28
CA TYR A 12 18.52 -7.84 -7.31
C TYR A 12 17.71 -6.62 -6.86
N LYS A 13 17.09 -5.90 -7.78
CA LYS A 13 16.21 -4.77 -7.47
C LYS A 13 15.02 -5.18 -6.61
N ARG A 14 14.39 -6.29 -6.91
CA ARG A 14 13.27 -6.81 -6.09
C ARG A 14 13.72 -7.07 -4.66
N GLN A 15 14.84 -7.74 -4.45
CA GLN A 15 15.36 -8.03 -3.11
C GLN A 15 15.70 -6.76 -2.34
N SER A 16 16.31 -5.75 -2.98
CA SER A 16 16.66 -4.49 -2.35
C SER A 16 15.43 -3.60 -2.06
N MET A 17 14.32 -3.79 -2.78
CA MET A 17 13.10 -2.99 -2.70
C MET A 17 11.93 -3.73 -2.07
N ILE A 18 12.14 -4.93 -1.55
CA ILE A 18 11.03 -5.80 -1.13
C ILE A 18 10.08 -5.10 -0.14
N ASP A 19 10.61 -4.32 0.77
CA ASP A 19 9.82 -3.62 1.77
C ASP A 19 9.10 -2.37 1.23
N GLU A 20 9.42 -1.95 0.01
CA GLU A 20 8.80 -0.78 -0.63
C GLU A 20 7.59 -1.15 -1.52
N TYR A 21 7.34 -2.42 -1.78
CA TYR A 21 6.23 -2.84 -2.64
C TYR A 21 4.85 -2.42 -2.11
N PRO A 22 4.57 -2.41 -0.81
CA PRO A 22 3.30 -1.89 -0.33
C PRO A 22 3.03 -0.45 -0.78
N ILE A 23 3.98 0.46 -0.60
CA ILE A 23 3.81 1.85 -1.04
C ILE A 23 3.81 1.98 -2.56
N LEU A 24 4.54 1.14 -3.30
CA LEU A 24 4.49 1.12 -4.75
C LEU A 24 3.10 0.74 -5.27
N SER A 25 2.39 -0.15 -4.59
CA SER A 25 1.01 -0.47 -4.96
C SER A 25 0.05 0.70 -4.74
N VAL A 26 0.30 1.55 -3.74
CA VAL A 26 -0.43 2.80 -3.55
C VAL A 26 -0.16 3.77 -4.70
N VAL A 27 1.09 3.96 -5.08
CA VAL A 27 1.46 4.79 -6.24
C VAL A 27 0.81 4.25 -7.51
N ALA A 28 0.84 2.94 -7.73
CA ALA A 28 0.21 2.29 -8.86
C ALA A 28 -1.31 2.52 -8.94
N SER A 29 -1.95 2.71 -7.80
CA SER A 29 -3.39 2.99 -7.71
C SER A 29 -3.76 4.32 -8.39
N PHE A 30 -2.85 5.28 -8.39
CA PHE A 30 -3.02 6.61 -9.01
C PHE A 30 -2.39 6.71 -10.40
N ALA A 31 -1.78 5.64 -10.88
CA ALA A 31 -1.21 5.59 -12.22
C ALA A 31 -2.29 5.27 -13.25
N LYS A 32 -1.91 5.39 -14.50
CA LYS A 32 -2.73 4.95 -15.63
C LYS A 32 -2.33 3.53 -16.02
N GLY A 33 -3.32 2.66 -16.16
CA GLY A 33 -3.11 1.29 -16.60
C GLY A 33 -2.74 0.34 -15.47
N LYS A 34 -2.27 -0.83 -15.84
CA LYS A 34 -2.03 -1.96 -14.95
C LYS A 34 -0.55 -2.03 -14.56
N THR A 35 -0.30 -2.14 -13.27
CA THR A 35 1.04 -2.42 -12.72
C THR A 35 1.06 -3.83 -12.15
N VAL A 36 2.06 -4.61 -12.53
CA VAL A 36 2.24 -5.99 -12.07
C VAL A 36 3.55 -6.10 -11.29
N MET A 37 3.46 -6.63 -10.09
CA MET A 37 4.60 -6.93 -9.22
C MET A 37 4.76 -8.44 -9.13
N ARG A 38 5.90 -8.96 -9.59
CA ARG A 38 6.17 -10.40 -9.74
C ARG A 38 7.31 -10.85 -8.85
N GLU A 39 7.30 -12.14 -8.53
CA GLU A 39 8.36 -12.80 -7.76
C GLU A 39 8.57 -12.13 -6.40
N VAL A 40 7.48 -11.79 -5.75
CA VAL A 40 7.46 -11.07 -4.47
C VAL A 40 6.91 -11.94 -3.33
N ASN A 41 7.03 -13.25 -3.45
CA ASN A 41 6.56 -14.22 -2.46
C ASN A 41 7.12 -13.98 -1.05
N GLU A 42 8.30 -13.39 -0.93
CA GLU A 42 8.90 -13.02 0.36
C GLU A 42 8.00 -12.06 1.16
N LEU A 43 7.17 -11.25 0.50
CA LEU A 43 6.20 -10.38 1.16
C LEU A 43 5.14 -11.13 1.96
N ARG A 44 4.92 -12.40 1.66
CA ARG A 44 3.96 -13.24 2.39
C ARG A 44 4.41 -13.60 3.80
N VAL A 45 5.71 -13.53 4.06
CA VAL A 45 6.33 -13.94 5.32
C VAL A 45 7.06 -12.81 6.05
N LYS A 46 6.61 -11.58 5.85
CA LYS A 46 7.09 -10.40 6.59
C LYS A 46 6.35 -10.27 7.93
N GLU A 47 6.23 -9.08 8.48
CA GLU A 47 5.47 -8.83 9.72
C GLU A 47 4.00 -9.24 9.57
N SER A 48 3.50 -9.23 8.34
CA SER A 48 2.21 -9.76 7.91
C SER A 48 2.35 -10.41 6.54
N ASP A 49 1.30 -11.05 6.05
CA ASP A 49 1.18 -11.35 4.62
C ASP A 49 0.85 -10.04 3.90
N ARG A 50 1.89 -9.35 3.43
CA ARG A 50 1.76 -8.03 2.83
C ARG A 50 1.03 -8.03 1.49
N ILE A 51 1.08 -9.12 0.74
CA ILE A 51 0.30 -9.23 -0.51
C ILE A 51 -1.20 -9.28 -0.18
N ASP A 52 -1.59 -10.14 0.74
CA ASP A 52 -2.99 -10.27 1.16
C ASP A 52 -3.51 -8.97 1.80
N ALA A 53 -2.73 -8.39 2.70
CA ALA A 53 -3.11 -7.15 3.40
C ALA A 53 -3.32 -5.99 2.42
N MET A 54 -2.39 -5.79 1.48
CA MET A 54 -2.52 -4.74 0.47
C MET A 54 -3.69 -5.00 -0.47
N ALA A 55 -3.87 -6.23 -0.94
CA ALA A 55 -4.98 -6.58 -1.82
C ALA A 55 -6.34 -6.32 -1.17
N LYS A 56 -6.53 -6.74 0.07
CA LYS A 56 -7.77 -6.50 0.83
C LYS A 56 -8.05 -5.03 1.03
N GLY A 57 -7.06 -4.28 1.49
CA GLY A 57 -7.22 -2.85 1.76
C GLY A 57 -7.45 -2.04 0.49
N LEU A 58 -6.75 -2.31 -0.60
CA LEU A 58 -6.97 -1.63 -1.87
C LEU A 58 -8.35 -1.93 -2.45
N ARG A 59 -8.82 -3.17 -2.37
CA ARG A 59 -10.18 -3.53 -2.78
C ARG A 59 -11.25 -2.80 -1.98
N SER A 60 -11.06 -2.66 -0.68
CA SER A 60 -12.01 -1.93 0.17
C SER A 60 -12.08 -0.43 -0.17
N ASN A 61 -11.09 0.09 -0.87
CA ASN A 61 -11.03 1.47 -1.34
C ASN A 61 -11.39 1.62 -2.84
N GLY A 62 -11.98 0.61 -3.44
CA GLY A 62 -12.53 0.67 -4.79
C GLY A 62 -11.57 0.31 -5.91
N LEU A 63 -10.42 -0.28 -5.60
CA LEU A 63 -9.42 -0.67 -6.59
C LEU A 63 -9.59 -2.11 -7.05
N SER A 64 -9.25 -2.37 -8.30
CA SER A 64 -9.20 -3.71 -8.89
C SER A 64 -7.83 -4.31 -8.69
N ILE A 65 -7.77 -5.36 -7.90
CA ILE A 65 -6.55 -6.09 -7.57
C ILE A 65 -6.70 -7.56 -7.95
N GLN A 66 -5.69 -8.09 -8.58
CA GLN A 66 -5.52 -9.53 -8.74
C GLN A 66 -4.27 -9.97 -8.02
N GLU A 67 -4.27 -11.15 -7.45
CA GLU A 67 -3.13 -11.68 -6.74
C GLU A 67 -2.95 -13.17 -7.00
N GLY A 68 -1.71 -13.61 -6.94
CA GLY A 68 -1.31 -14.99 -6.90
C GLY A 68 -0.38 -15.24 -5.71
N GLU A 69 0.26 -16.38 -5.66
CA GLU A 69 1.13 -16.75 -4.55
C GLU A 69 2.33 -15.80 -4.42
N ASP A 70 2.94 -15.44 -5.54
CA ASP A 70 4.18 -14.66 -5.61
C ASP A 70 4.05 -13.34 -6.40
N TRP A 71 2.83 -12.90 -6.66
CA TRP A 71 2.58 -11.69 -7.44
C TRP A 71 1.27 -11.02 -7.04
N TRP A 72 1.16 -9.73 -7.34
CA TRP A 72 -0.11 -9.02 -7.43
C TRP A 72 -0.11 -8.02 -8.56
N SER A 73 -1.29 -7.57 -8.96
CA SER A 73 -1.45 -6.50 -9.92
C SER A 73 -2.48 -5.47 -9.45
N VAL A 74 -2.22 -4.23 -9.77
CA VAL A 74 -3.09 -3.09 -9.47
C VAL A 74 -3.52 -2.45 -10.79
N GLU A 75 -4.82 -2.32 -10.99
CA GLU A 75 -5.37 -1.50 -12.08
C GLU A 75 -5.48 -0.07 -11.58
N GLY A 76 -4.65 0.84 -12.12
CA GLY A 76 -4.64 2.24 -11.74
C GLY A 76 -5.91 2.97 -12.15
N ARG A 77 -6.35 3.89 -11.29
CA ARG A 77 -7.58 4.70 -11.50
C ARG A 77 -7.28 6.15 -11.82
N GLU A 78 -6.03 6.51 -12.04
CA GLU A 78 -5.58 7.89 -12.15
C GLU A 78 -5.88 8.69 -10.86
N ILE A 79 -5.37 9.92 -10.78
CA ILE A 79 -5.40 10.68 -9.52
C ILE A 79 -6.83 11.01 -9.05
N ASP A 80 -7.75 11.21 -9.97
CA ASP A 80 -9.14 11.55 -9.64
C ASP A 80 -10.07 10.32 -9.58
N GLY A 81 -9.53 9.12 -9.77
CA GLY A 81 -10.32 7.90 -9.88
C GLY A 81 -10.34 7.03 -8.62
N VAL A 82 -9.49 7.29 -7.65
CA VAL A 82 -9.42 6.50 -6.41
C VAL A 82 -10.46 6.99 -5.42
N LYS A 83 -11.45 6.16 -5.14
CA LYS A 83 -12.59 6.53 -4.29
C LYS A 83 -12.21 6.71 -2.84
N GLY A 84 -11.46 5.78 -2.27
CA GLY A 84 -11.22 5.74 -0.83
C GLY A 84 -12.49 5.35 -0.04
N GLY A 85 -12.55 5.76 1.21
CA GLY A 85 -13.69 5.52 2.09
C GLY A 85 -13.68 4.16 2.78
N GLY A 86 -12.71 3.31 2.49
CA GLY A 86 -12.61 1.97 3.05
C GLY A 86 -11.92 1.93 4.41
N LEU A 87 -12.17 0.84 5.13
CA LEU A 87 -11.43 0.47 6.33
C LEU A 87 -10.39 -0.61 5.95
N CYS A 88 -9.15 -0.38 6.35
CA CYS A 88 -8.06 -1.29 6.06
C CYS A 88 -7.56 -1.95 7.34
N GLU A 89 -7.48 -3.27 7.32
CA GLU A 89 -6.81 -4.02 8.37
C GLU A 89 -5.29 -3.94 8.16
N THR A 90 -4.56 -3.61 9.21
CA THR A 90 -3.11 -3.40 9.13
C THR A 90 -2.32 -4.61 9.60
N PHE A 91 -2.93 -5.56 10.28
CA PHE A 91 -2.29 -6.77 10.80
C PHE A 91 -1.05 -6.47 11.66
N LEU A 92 -1.09 -5.35 12.39
CA LEU A 92 0.02 -4.83 13.20
C LEU A 92 1.31 -4.57 12.39
N ASP A 93 1.17 -4.38 11.09
CA ASP A 93 2.29 -4.11 10.18
C ASP A 93 2.37 -2.61 9.87
N HIS A 94 3.45 -1.99 10.34
CA HIS A 94 3.66 -0.54 10.18
C HIS A 94 3.72 -0.10 8.72
N ARG A 95 4.29 -0.90 7.81
CA ARG A 95 4.36 -0.55 6.39
C ARG A 95 3.00 -0.58 5.71
N ILE A 96 2.15 -1.52 6.10
CA ILE A 96 0.77 -1.58 5.63
C ILE A 96 -0.01 -0.36 6.15
N ALA A 97 0.09 -0.07 7.43
CA ALA A 97 -0.58 1.07 8.04
C ALA A 97 -0.20 2.41 7.37
N MET A 98 1.10 2.66 7.22
CA MET A 98 1.59 3.88 6.56
C MET A 98 1.13 3.97 5.10
N SER A 99 1.18 2.86 4.36
CA SER A 99 0.77 2.82 2.96
C SER A 99 -0.69 3.24 2.78
N PHE A 100 -1.60 2.75 3.62
CA PHE A 100 -3.01 3.11 3.53
C PHE A 100 -3.30 4.54 4.02
N LEU A 101 -2.57 5.05 4.98
CA LEU A 101 -2.68 6.47 5.35
C LEU A 101 -2.25 7.38 4.20
N ILE A 102 -1.20 7.02 3.47
CA ILE A 102 -0.78 7.75 2.27
C ILE A 102 -1.81 7.62 1.14
N LEU A 103 -2.41 6.45 0.95
CA LEU A 103 -3.53 6.29 0.00
C LEU A 103 -4.64 7.29 0.29
N GLY A 104 -4.97 7.49 1.57
CA GLY A 104 -6.01 8.43 1.99
C GLY A 104 -5.71 9.89 1.67
N MET A 105 -4.43 10.27 1.60
CA MET A 105 -4.03 11.65 1.30
C MET A 105 -4.44 12.10 -0.10
N ALA A 106 -4.57 11.18 -1.05
CA ALA A 106 -4.89 11.48 -2.44
C ALA A 106 -6.23 10.88 -2.91
N SER A 107 -6.91 10.12 -2.06
CA SER A 107 -8.24 9.57 -2.35
C SER A 107 -9.33 10.62 -2.20
N LYS A 108 -10.47 10.40 -2.86
CA LYS A 108 -11.64 11.29 -2.76
C LYS A 108 -12.27 11.30 -1.37
N SER A 109 -12.30 10.15 -0.72
CA SER A 109 -12.85 9.99 0.63
C SER A 109 -11.77 9.48 1.58
N SER A 110 -11.90 9.80 2.86
CA SER A 110 -10.93 9.40 3.89
C SER A 110 -10.78 7.89 3.96
N VAL A 111 -9.54 7.43 4.02
CA VAL A 111 -9.20 6.03 4.25
C VAL A 111 -8.96 5.83 5.74
N LYS A 112 -9.51 4.77 6.30
CA LYS A 112 -9.36 4.42 7.72
C LYS A 112 -8.49 3.20 7.87
N ILE A 113 -7.68 3.19 8.90
CA ILE A 113 -6.94 1.99 9.34
C ILE A 113 -7.43 1.59 10.73
N ASP A 114 -7.34 0.29 11.03
CA ASP A 114 -7.79 -0.27 12.31
C ASP A 114 -6.86 0.08 13.48
N ASP A 115 -5.55 0.09 13.26
CA ASP A 115 -4.56 0.32 14.30
C ASP A 115 -3.32 1.06 13.75
N SER A 116 -3.03 2.22 14.32
CA SER A 116 -1.83 3.01 13.98
C SER A 116 -0.65 2.78 14.92
N SER A 117 -0.81 2.00 15.98
CA SER A 117 0.23 1.80 17.00
C SER A 117 1.56 1.27 16.45
N PRO A 118 1.61 0.38 15.43
CA PRO A 118 2.87 -0.05 14.84
C PRO A 118 3.70 1.08 14.23
N ILE A 119 3.05 2.14 13.74
CA ILE A 119 3.72 3.31 13.18
C ILE A 119 4.50 4.04 14.28
N THR A 120 3.88 4.24 15.44
CA THR A 120 4.50 4.93 16.58
C THR A 120 5.81 4.27 17.02
N THR A 121 5.87 2.95 16.95
CA THR A 121 7.07 2.17 17.32
C THR A 121 8.15 2.24 16.24
N SER A 122 7.77 2.11 14.97
CA SER A 122 8.73 1.93 13.87
C SER A 122 9.12 3.24 13.19
N PHE A 123 8.21 4.21 13.17
CA PHE A 123 8.46 5.51 12.54
C PHE A 123 7.71 6.63 13.29
N PRO A 124 8.18 6.98 14.51
CA PRO A 124 7.41 7.84 15.45
C PRO A 124 7.11 9.24 14.92
N ILE A 125 7.89 9.76 13.97
CA ILE A 125 7.66 11.09 13.39
C ILE A 125 6.82 11.08 12.11
N PHE A 126 6.30 9.92 11.69
CA PHE A 126 5.54 9.79 10.44
C PHE A 126 4.36 10.75 10.37
N GLU A 127 3.55 10.79 11.42
CA GLU A 127 2.35 11.64 11.46
C GLU A 127 2.70 13.12 11.30
N SER A 128 3.72 13.60 11.99
CA SER A 128 4.15 15.01 11.90
C SER A 128 4.75 15.33 10.52
N LEU A 129 5.55 14.44 9.95
CA LEU A 129 6.10 14.63 8.61
C LEU A 129 5.00 14.68 7.54
N MET A 130 4.02 13.79 7.63
CA MET A 130 2.92 13.77 6.67
C MET A 130 2.00 14.99 6.85
N ALA A 131 1.81 15.47 8.07
CA ALA A 131 1.06 16.70 8.35
C ALA A 131 1.72 17.92 7.69
N GLU A 132 3.05 18.00 7.70
CA GLU A 132 3.79 19.06 6.98
C GLU A 132 3.55 18.99 5.46
N LEU A 133 3.28 17.80 4.91
CA LEU A 133 2.93 17.59 3.51
C LEU A 133 1.43 17.78 3.21
N GLY A 134 0.64 18.18 4.20
CA GLY A 134 -0.79 18.46 4.01
C GLY A 134 -1.73 17.35 4.45
N ALA A 135 -1.24 16.28 5.07
CA ALA A 135 -2.11 15.24 5.61
C ALA A 135 -2.90 15.73 6.82
N ASN A 136 -4.14 15.28 6.91
CA ASN A 136 -5.01 15.52 8.05
C ASN A 136 -5.43 14.16 8.65
N PHE A 137 -4.69 13.72 9.64
CA PHE A 137 -4.99 12.48 10.37
C PHE A 137 -5.88 12.76 11.56
N GLN A 138 -6.94 11.99 11.70
CA GLN A 138 -7.87 12.09 12.80
C GLN A 138 -8.02 10.71 13.47
N LYS A 139 -8.03 10.70 14.79
CA LYS A 139 -8.44 9.50 15.53
C LYS A 139 -9.96 9.44 15.51
N SER A 140 -10.50 8.34 14.99
CA SER A 140 -11.92 8.06 15.14
C SER A 140 -12.15 7.27 16.42
N GLU A 141 -13.05 7.72 17.25
CA GLU A 141 -13.59 6.88 18.32
C GLU A 141 -14.46 5.79 17.68
N LEU A 142 -14.11 4.56 17.97
CA LEU A 142 -14.92 3.41 17.55
C LEU A 142 -16.09 3.23 18.51
#